data_a67ce6d2969d15763647177b13a1259a
#
_entry.id   a67ce6d2969d15763647177b13a1259a
#
_cell.length_a   1.000
_cell.length_b   1.000
_cell.length_c   1.000
_cell.angle_alpha   90.00
_cell.angle_beta   90.00
_cell.angle_gamma   90.00
#
_symmetry.space_group_name_H-M   'P 1'
#
loop_
_entity.id
_entity.type
_entity.pdbx_description
1 polymer ?
#
loop_
_entity_poly.entity_id
_entity_poly.type
_entity_poly.pdbx_seq_one_letter_code
_entity_poly.pdbx_strand_id
1 'polypeptide(L)'
;ADAQAYPAALRVIREANFIVLGPGSLFTSIIPNLLVPGVVEAIREAHDRENDPACTLFVCSLADMQGETWGMNCYDYVDALTRHGMRGLLDIALIHRNAKTSPMASGVFPALTDYSDARWYTKGRRTGKLAHVEATDELVEQVKELGVQPMVRDLVDPERPTWHDREKLARAFQEVLAACHSRQR
;
A
#
# COMPACT_ATOMS: atom_id res chain seq x y z
N ALA A 1 26.12 -14.34 2.99
CA ALA A 1 25.15 -15.25 3.59
C ALA A 1 23.78 -14.88 2.98
N ASP A 2 23.11 -15.85 2.39
CA ASP A 2 21.79 -15.63 1.83
C ASP A 2 20.80 -15.39 2.99
N ALA A 3 20.02 -14.31 2.90
CA ALA A 3 19.00 -14.02 3.89
C ALA A 3 17.97 -15.14 3.90
N GLN A 4 17.61 -15.61 5.08
CA GLN A 4 16.55 -16.62 5.26
C GLN A 4 15.48 -16.07 6.18
N ALA A 5 14.24 -16.37 5.87
CA ALA A 5 13.13 -15.99 6.75
C ALA A 5 13.21 -16.74 8.09
N TYR A 6 12.89 -16.03 9.16
CA TYR A 6 12.78 -16.65 10.47
C TYR A 6 11.62 -17.68 10.50
N PRO A 7 11.87 -18.95 10.86
CA PRO A 7 10.84 -19.99 10.72
C PRO A 7 9.53 -19.71 11.44
N ALA A 8 9.59 -19.04 12.62
CA ALA A 8 8.37 -18.67 13.32
C ALA A 8 7.56 -17.59 12.60
N ALA A 9 8.21 -16.67 11.87
CA ALA A 9 7.51 -15.69 11.05
C ALA A 9 6.77 -16.37 9.89
N LEU A 10 7.41 -17.31 9.20
CA LEU A 10 6.75 -18.07 8.12
C LEU A 10 5.54 -18.86 8.64
N ARG A 11 5.64 -19.46 9.84
CA ARG A 11 4.51 -20.15 10.46
C ARG A 11 3.35 -19.18 10.72
N VAL A 12 3.61 -18.03 11.33
CA VAL A 12 2.57 -17.02 11.61
C VAL A 12 1.90 -16.53 10.32
N ILE A 13 2.67 -16.33 9.24
CA ILE A 13 2.11 -15.95 7.94
C ILE A 13 1.17 -17.06 7.41
N ARG A 14 1.58 -18.32 7.47
CA ARG A 14 0.76 -19.47 7.01
C ARG A 14 -0.54 -19.62 7.79
N GLU A 15 -0.52 -19.28 9.08
CA GLU A 15 -1.68 -19.38 9.98
C GLU A 15 -2.59 -18.13 9.93
N ALA A 16 -2.14 -17.04 9.32
CA ALA A 16 -2.88 -15.80 9.28
C ALA A 16 -4.16 -15.92 8.43
N ASN A 17 -5.24 -15.29 8.86
CA ASN A 17 -6.49 -15.13 8.09
C ASN A 17 -6.57 -13.76 7.42
N PHE A 18 -5.74 -12.83 7.84
CA PHE A 18 -5.65 -11.50 7.28
C PHE A 18 -4.19 -11.04 7.24
N ILE A 19 -3.70 -10.70 6.06
CA ILE A 19 -2.32 -10.27 5.82
C ILE A 19 -2.32 -8.85 5.30
N VAL A 20 -1.56 -7.96 5.93
CA VAL A 20 -1.49 -6.54 5.55
C VAL A 20 -0.08 -6.21 5.08
N LEU A 21 0.01 -5.66 3.88
CA LEU A 21 1.21 -5.08 3.32
C LEU A 21 1.15 -3.56 3.46
N GLY A 22 2.04 -2.99 4.26
CA GLY A 22 2.07 -1.55 4.51
C GLY A 22 1.11 -1.05 5.61
N PRO A 23 0.93 0.29 5.73
CA PRO A 23 1.63 1.32 4.95
C PRO A 23 3.13 1.34 5.24
N GLY A 24 3.90 1.73 4.23
CA GLY A 24 5.36 1.83 4.33
C GLY A 24 5.99 2.09 2.97
N SER A 25 7.28 2.37 3.01
CA SER A 25 8.09 2.56 1.81
C SER A 25 8.06 1.29 0.93
N LEU A 26 7.70 1.46 -0.35
CA LEU A 26 7.45 0.33 -1.25
C LEU A 26 8.72 -0.52 -1.46
N PHE A 27 9.82 0.13 -1.87
CA PHE A 27 11.05 -0.57 -2.26
C PHE A 27 12.05 -0.77 -1.13
N THR A 28 11.90 -0.06 0.00
CA THR A 28 12.81 -0.21 1.14
C THR A 28 12.20 -0.91 2.35
N SER A 29 10.87 -1.05 2.41
CA SER A 29 10.19 -1.69 3.54
C SER A 29 9.27 -2.84 3.14
N ILE A 30 8.46 -2.70 2.08
CA ILE A 30 7.46 -3.72 1.73
C ILE A 30 8.06 -4.80 0.83
N ILE A 31 8.55 -4.43 -0.35
CA ILE A 31 9.11 -5.39 -1.33
C ILE A 31 10.30 -6.17 -0.77
N PRO A 32 11.25 -5.59 -0.01
CA PRO A 32 12.35 -6.37 0.54
C PRO A 32 11.91 -7.56 1.41
N ASN A 33 10.78 -7.44 2.12
CA ASN A 33 10.24 -8.57 2.88
C ASN A 33 9.68 -9.67 1.95
N LEU A 34 9.09 -9.30 0.82
CA LEU A 34 8.60 -10.28 -0.18
C LEU A 34 9.75 -11.00 -0.89
N LEU A 35 10.92 -10.37 -0.99
CA LEU A 35 12.12 -10.97 -1.59
C LEU A 35 12.83 -11.96 -0.66
N VAL A 36 12.48 -12.01 0.62
CA VAL A 36 13.03 -13.01 1.54
C VAL A 36 12.47 -14.38 1.18
N PRO A 37 13.34 -15.38 0.90
CA PRO A 37 12.90 -16.72 0.51
C PRO A 37 11.90 -17.33 1.50
N GLY A 38 10.79 -17.86 0.99
CA GLY A 38 9.74 -18.50 1.78
C GLY A 38 8.59 -17.57 2.20
N VAL A 39 8.74 -16.23 2.10
CA VAL A 39 7.68 -15.29 2.53
C VAL A 39 6.50 -15.33 1.57
N VAL A 40 6.72 -15.18 0.26
CA VAL A 40 5.65 -15.20 -0.75
C VAL A 40 4.98 -16.58 -0.77
N GLU A 41 5.76 -17.65 -0.64
CA GLU A 41 5.25 -19.02 -0.56
C GLU A 41 4.35 -19.21 0.67
N ALA A 42 4.74 -18.66 1.82
CA ALA A 42 3.92 -18.73 3.04
C ALA A 42 2.61 -17.93 2.89
N ILE A 43 2.64 -16.76 2.21
CA ILE A 43 1.44 -15.99 1.87
C ILE A 43 0.54 -16.81 0.95
N ARG A 44 1.10 -17.47 -0.06
CA ARG A 44 0.36 -18.33 -1.00
C ARG A 44 -0.30 -19.50 -0.27
N GLU A 45 0.43 -20.19 0.59
CA GLU A 45 -0.11 -21.29 1.39
C GLU A 45 -1.27 -20.83 2.27
N ALA A 46 -1.20 -19.62 2.86
CA ALA A 46 -2.28 -19.03 3.62
C ALA A 46 -3.49 -18.65 2.77
N HIS A 47 -3.25 -18.06 1.58
CA HIS A 47 -4.27 -17.63 0.63
C HIS A 47 -5.03 -18.80 0.00
N ASP A 48 -4.33 -19.91 -0.30
CA ASP A 48 -4.88 -21.08 -1.00
C ASP A 48 -5.48 -22.14 -0.05
N ARG A 49 -5.61 -21.85 1.23
CA ARG A 49 -6.25 -22.77 2.19
C ARG A 49 -7.70 -23.06 1.81
N GLU A 50 -8.11 -24.33 1.86
CA GLU A 50 -9.49 -24.75 1.59
C GLU A 50 -10.48 -24.20 2.63
N ASN A 51 -10.04 -24.17 3.90
CA ASN A 51 -10.85 -23.65 4.99
C ASN A 51 -10.24 -22.35 5.48
N ASP A 52 -11.03 -21.27 5.45
CA ASP A 52 -10.65 -19.95 5.93
C ASP A 52 -9.38 -19.38 5.26
N PRO A 53 -9.40 -19.21 3.91
CA PRO A 53 -8.29 -18.65 3.15
C PRO A 53 -7.94 -17.26 3.66
N ALA A 54 -6.66 -16.91 3.67
CA ALA A 54 -6.23 -15.58 4.05
C ALA A 54 -6.70 -14.53 3.03
N CYS A 55 -7.15 -13.40 3.53
CA CYS A 55 -7.36 -12.20 2.72
C CYS A 55 -6.15 -11.29 2.83
N THR A 56 -5.64 -10.80 1.70
CA THR A 56 -4.47 -9.92 1.65
C THR A 56 -4.85 -8.49 1.29
N LEU A 57 -4.36 -7.55 2.08
CA LEU A 57 -4.57 -6.12 1.90
C LEU A 57 -3.25 -5.41 1.64
N PHE A 58 -3.21 -4.56 0.63
CA PHE A 58 -2.17 -3.54 0.49
C PHE A 58 -2.72 -2.18 0.91
N VAL A 59 -2.01 -1.48 1.81
CA VAL A 59 -2.30 -0.08 2.16
C VAL A 59 -1.32 0.80 1.39
N CYS A 60 -1.84 1.47 0.35
CA CYS A 60 -1.03 2.32 -0.52
C CYS A 60 -0.56 3.56 0.23
N SER A 61 0.67 3.99 -0.04
CA SER A 61 1.20 5.26 0.48
C SER A 61 0.35 6.43 0.04
N LEU A 62 0.25 7.47 0.89
CA LEU A 62 -0.51 8.69 0.57
C LEU A 62 0.23 9.61 -0.38
N ALA A 63 1.57 9.63 -0.27
CA ALA A 63 2.43 10.48 -1.05
C ALA A 63 3.61 9.69 -1.61
N ASP A 64 4.11 10.16 -2.75
CA ASP A 64 5.33 9.64 -3.34
C ASP A 64 6.55 10.01 -2.46
N MET A 65 7.64 9.28 -2.64
CA MET A 65 8.89 9.50 -1.92
C MET A 65 10.00 9.82 -2.89
N GLN A 66 10.67 10.96 -2.66
CA GLN A 66 11.81 11.36 -3.48
C GLN A 66 12.95 10.34 -3.41
N GLY A 67 13.41 9.92 -4.58
CA GLY A 67 14.50 8.95 -4.69
C GLY A 67 14.07 7.50 -4.58
N GLU A 68 12.79 7.24 -4.41
CA GLU A 68 12.21 5.89 -4.35
C GLU A 68 11.00 5.74 -5.27
N THR A 69 9.90 6.40 -4.97
CA THR A 69 8.61 6.25 -5.66
C THR A 69 8.15 7.53 -6.35
N TRP A 70 9.09 8.41 -6.67
CA TRP A 70 8.81 9.69 -7.31
C TRP A 70 7.98 9.56 -8.59
N GLY A 71 6.81 10.20 -8.61
CA GLY A 71 5.90 10.21 -9.75
C GLY A 71 5.14 8.90 -9.97
N MET A 72 5.26 7.91 -9.08
CA MET A 72 4.45 6.70 -9.15
C MET A 72 3.00 7.00 -8.74
N ASN A 73 2.06 6.45 -9.49
CA ASN A 73 0.63 6.48 -9.23
C ASN A 73 0.15 5.19 -8.53
N CYS A 74 -1.12 5.09 -8.18
CA CYS A 74 -1.65 3.93 -7.44
C CYS A 74 -1.52 2.61 -8.21
N TYR A 75 -1.63 2.63 -9.54
CA TYR A 75 -1.41 1.45 -10.39
C TYR A 75 0.05 0.99 -10.31
N ASP A 76 1.02 1.91 -10.40
CA ASP A 76 2.45 1.57 -10.34
C ASP A 76 2.82 0.86 -9.03
N TYR A 77 2.23 1.30 -7.90
CA TYR A 77 2.44 0.64 -6.60
C TYR A 77 1.90 -0.79 -6.60
N VAL A 78 0.69 -1.01 -7.10
CA VAL A 78 0.07 -2.34 -7.13
C VAL A 78 0.77 -3.25 -8.14
N ASP A 79 1.11 -2.74 -9.33
CA ASP A 79 1.85 -3.48 -10.35
C ASP A 79 3.23 -3.91 -9.83
N ALA A 80 3.94 -3.02 -9.10
CA ALA A 80 5.20 -3.38 -8.47
C ALA A 80 5.05 -4.57 -7.52
N LEU A 81 4.03 -4.61 -6.70
CA LEU A 81 3.77 -5.75 -5.80
C LEU A 81 3.45 -7.03 -6.60
N THR A 82 2.63 -6.94 -7.64
CA THR A 82 2.29 -8.11 -8.47
C THR A 82 3.53 -8.69 -9.16
N ARG A 83 4.46 -7.84 -9.61
CA ARG A 83 5.75 -8.25 -10.20
C ARG A 83 6.71 -8.87 -9.19
N HIS A 84 6.52 -8.58 -7.91
CA HIS A 84 7.35 -9.11 -6.82
C HIS A 84 6.65 -10.26 -6.07
N GLY A 85 5.86 -11.06 -6.78
CA GLY A 85 5.31 -12.32 -6.30
C GLY A 85 3.88 -12.26 -5.81
N MET A 86 3.26 -11.07 -5.73
CA MET A 86 1.89 -10.93 -5.22
C MET A 86 0.79 -11.08 -6.28
N ARG A 87 1.13 -11.46 -7.52
CA ARG A 87 0.15 -11.72 -8.58
C ARG A 87 -0.79 -12.86 -8.19
N GLY A 88 -2.10 -12.57 -8.16
CA GLY A 88 -3.14 -13.52 -7.73
C GLY A 88 -3.18 -13.80 -6.23
N LEU A 89 -2.33 -13.13 -5.45
CA LEU A 89 -2.29 -13.23 -3.99
C LEU A 89 -2.72 -11.93 -3.28
N LEU A 90 -2.79 -10.82 -4.00
CA LEU A 90 -3.23 -9.55 -3.46
C LEU A 90 -4.72 -9.37 -3.75
N ASP A 91 -5.56 -9.35 -2.73
CA ASP A 91 -7.01 -9.25 -2.87
C ASP A 91 -7.50 -7.83 -2.96
N ILE A 92 -7.04 -6.97 -2.06
CA ILE A 92 -7.55 -5.61 -1.90
C ILE A 92 -6.38 -4.61 -1.86
N ALA A 93 -6.53 -3.50 -2.58
CA ALA A 93 -5.67 -2.33 -2.45
C ALA A 93 -6.47 -1.17 -1.86
N LEU A 94 -6.12 -0.73 -0.65
CA LEU A 94 -6.70 0.46 -0.01
C LEU A 94 -5.95 1.69 -0.51
N ILE A 95 -6.64 2.52 -1.28
CA ILE A 95 -6.08 3.64 -2.03
C ILE A 95 -6.69 4.94 -1.50
N HIS A 96 -5.82 5.94 -1.26
CA HIS A 96 -6.28 7.27 -0.90
C HIS A 96 -6.74 8.07 -2.12
N ARG A 97 -7.89 8.72 -1.99
CA ARG A 97 -8.32 9.81 -2.87
C ARG A 97 -9.19 10.78 -2.07
N ASN A 98 -8.83 12.04 -2.10
CA ASN A 98 -9.63 13.06 -1.44
C ASN A 98 -10.91 13.33 -2.25
N ALA A 99 -12.07 13.19 -1.61
CA ALA A 99 -13.36 13.45 -2.24
C ALA A 99 -13.55 14.92 -2.71
N LYS A 100 -12.72 15.84 -2.22
CA LYS A 100 -12.80 17.28 -2.55
C LYS A 100 -11.86 17.69 -3.71
N THR A 101 -10.98 16.82 -4.17
CA THR A 101 -10.14 17.09 -5.33
C THR A 101 -10.87 16.66 -6.60
N SER A 102 -11.43 17.65 -7.31
CA SER A 102 -11.83 17.52 -8.72
C SER A 102 -10.65 16.99 -9.55
N PRO A 103 -10.89 16.29 -10.69
CA PRO A 103 -9.85 15.67 -11.53
C PRO A 103 -8.75 16.60 -12.05
N MET A 104 -8.87 17.91 -11.82
CA MET A 104 -7.96 18.95 -12.30
C MET A 104 -6.94 19.44 -11.27
N ALA A 105 -6.96 18.91 -10.04
CA ALA A 105 -5.97 19.30 -9.04
C ALA A 105 -4.87 18.24 -8.94
N SER A 106 -3.95 18.24 -9.90
CA SER A 106 -2.59 17.73 -9.66
C SER A 106 -2.00 18.60 -8.53
N GLY A 107 -2.39 18.23 -7.29
CA GLY A 107 -2.16 19.07 -6.13
C GLY A 107 -0.73 19.00 -5.67
N VAL A 108 0.07 19.87 -6.21
CA VAL A 108 1.26 20.36 -5.52
C VAL A 108 0.76 21.01 -4.23
N PHE A 109 0.95 20.36 -3.08
CA PHE A 109 0.55 20.91 -1.80
C PHE A 109 1.40 22.14 -1.48
N PRO A 110 0.82 23.35 -1.40
CA PRO A 110 1.58 24.51 -0.97
C PRO A 110 2.08 24.38 0.48
N ALA A 111 1.38 23.61 1.31
CA ALA A 111 1.71 23.42 2.72
C ALA A 111 2.87 22.44 2.96
N LEU A 112 3.24 21.58 2.01
CA LEU A 112 4.36 20.67 2.15
C LEU A 112 5.72 21.30 1.78
N THR A 113 5.74 22.55 1.35
CA THR A 113 6.99 23.27 1.06
C THR A 113 7.75 23.69 2.32
N ASP A 114 7.14 23.61 3.49
CA ASP A 114 7.75 24.03 4.75
C ASP A 114 7.97 22.84 5.71
N TYR A 115 8.61 21.78 5.22
CA TYR A 115 9.25 20.80 6.09
C TYR A 115 10.62 21.31 6.57
N SER A 116 10.62 22.54 7.12
CA SER A 116 11.80 23.12 7.76
C SER A 116 12.29 22.28 8.94
N ASP A 117 11.42 21.47 9.55
CA ASP A 117 11.77 20.55 10.62
C ASP A 117 12.27 19.17 10.16
N ALA A 118 12.17 18.84 8.89
CA ALA A 118 12.79 17.64 8.33
C ALA A 118 14.29 17.85 8.05
N ARG A 119 15.04 18.39 9.01
CA ARG A 119 16.48 18.72 8.91
C ARG A 119 17.37 17.52 8.56
N TRP A 120 16.89 16.32 8.72
CA TRP A 120 17.60 15.09 8.37
C TRP A 120 17.41 14.66 6.91
N TYR A 121 16.36 15.15 6.22
CA TYR A 121 16.11 14.83 4.80
C TYR A 121 16.77 15.81 3.81
N THR A 122 17.15 17.00 4.25
CA THR A 122 17.53 18.11 3.35
C THR A 122 19.01 18.36 3.21
N LYS A 123 19.89 17.57 3.83
CA LYS A 123 21.33 17.77 3.68
C LYS A 123 21.79 17.40 2.27
N GLY A 124 21.57 18.32 1.31
CA GLY A 124 22.31 18.35 0.04
C GLY A 124 21.58 17.98 -1.24
N ARG A 125 20.24 17.89 -1.31
CA ARG A 125 19.53 17.64 -2.57
C ARG A 125 18.34 18.57 -2.77
N ARG A 126 18.08 18.92 -4.05
CA ARG A 126 16.96 19.73 -4.50
C ARG A 126 15.68 19.29 -3.79
N THR A 127 15.02 20.24 -3.14
CA THR A 127 13.67 20.07 -2.57
C THR A 127 12.69 19.87 -3.72
N GLY A 128 12.45 18.61 -4.07
CA GLY A 128 11.31 18.26 -4.91
C GLY A 128 10.03 18.41 -4.10
N LYS A 129 8.94 18.75 -4.75
CA LYS A 129 7.63 18.83 -4.14
C LYS A 129 7.12 17.41 -3.98
N LEU A 130 6.78 16.99 -2.75
CA LEU A 130 6.02 15.76 -2.53
C LEU A 130 4.63 15.91 -3.18
N ALA A 131 4.16 14.87 -3.85
CA ALA A 131 2.83 14.80 -4.41
C ALA A 131 2.07 13.62 -3.79
N HIS A 132 0.74 13.75 -3.68
CA HIS A 132 -0.07 12.58 -3.37
C HIS A 132 0.05 11.55 -4.50
N VAL A 133 0.02 10.28 -4.11
CA VAL A 133 -0.06 9.17 -5.06
C VAL A 133 -1.35 9.35 -5.87
N GLU A 134 -1.21 9.53 -7.17
CA GLU A 134 -2.34 9.78 -8.05
C GLU A 134 -3.24 8.55 -8.16
N ALA A 135 -4.56 8.77 -8.09
CA ALA A 135 -5.57 7.73 -8.16
C ALA A 135 -6.79 8.23 -8.95
N THR A 136 -6.63 8.40 -10.27
CA THR A 136 -7.75 8.71 -11.17
C THR A 136 -8.67 7.50 -11.34
N ASP A 137 -9.85 7.70 -11.92
CA ASP A 137 -10.77 6.59 -12.18
C ASP A 137 -10.16 5.58 -13.15
N GLU A 138 -9.41 6.04 -14.16
CA GLU A 138 -8.69 5.20 -15.11
C GLU A 138 -7.62 4.35 -14.42
N LEU A 139 -6.83 4.94 -13.52
CA LEU A 139 -5.81 4.22 -12.77
C LEU A 139 -6.42 3.18 -11.82
N VAL A 140 -7.54 3.51 -11.20
CA VAL A 140 -8.30 2.58 -10.34
C VAL A 140 -8.86 1.40 -11.14
N GLU A 141 -9.35 1.63 -12.37
CA GLU A 141 -9.76 0.53 -13.25
C GLU A 141 -8.56 -0.34 -13.67
N GLN A 142 -7.41 0.24 -13.99
CA GLN A 142 -6.20 -0.52 -14.28
C GLN A 142 -5.76 -1.41 -13.09
N VAL A 143 -5.97 -0.95 -11.85
CA VAL A 143 -5.73 -1.81 -10.67
C VAL A 143 -6.64 -3.03 -10.67
N LYS A 144 -7.91 -2.90 -11.09
CA LYS A 144 -8.82 -4.05 -11.22
C LYS A 144 -8.36 -5.04 -12.30
N GLU A 145 -7.77 -4.55 -13.38
CA GLU A 145 -7.22 -5.40 -14.46
C GLU A 145 -6.05 -6.29 -13.97
N LEU A 146 -5.37 -5.88 -12.89
CA LEU A 146 -4.37 -6.71 -12.21
C LEU A 146 -4.99 -7.84 -11.37
N GLY A 147 -6.32 -7.90 -11.26
CA GLY A 147 -7.05 -8.84 -10.42
C GLY A 147 -7.18 -8.40 -8.95
N VAL A 148 -6.83 -7.16 -8.65
CA VAL A 148 -6.87 -6.58 -7.30
C VAL A 148 -8.10 -5.70 -7.15
N GLN A 149 -8.87 -5.85 -6.06
CA GLN A 149 -10.01 -4.99 -5.78
C GLN A 149 -9.55 -3.66 -5.18
N PRO A 150 -9.68 -2.52 -5.89
CA PRO A 150 -9.37 -1.23 -5.31
C PRO A 150 -10.47 -0.80 -4.33
N MET A 151 -10.07 -0.35 -3.15
CA MET A 151 -10.95 0.31 -2.18
C MET A 151 -10.48 1.74 -1.99
N VAL A 152 -11.18 2.68 -2.62
CA VAL A 152 -10.79 4.09 -2.63
C VAL A 152 -11.47 4.84 -1.48
N ARG A 153 -10.67 5.45 -0.60
CA ARG A 153 -11.17 6.20 0.57
C ARG A 153 -10.36 7.48 0.78
N ASP A 154 -10.95 8.46 1.46
CA ASP A 154 -10.18 9.57 2.02
C ASP A 154 -9.49 9.08 3.30
N LEU A 155 -8.17 8.99 3.27
CA LEU A 155 -7.36 8.44 4.35
C LEU A 155 -6.42 9.47 4.98
N VAL A 156 -6.38 10.70 4.44
CA VAL A 156 -5.39 11.70 4.83
C VAL A 156 -5.70 12.31 6.20
N ASP A 157 -4.67 12.49 7.01
CA ASP A 157 -4.70 13.32 8.20
C ASP A 157 -4.72 14.81 7.76
N PRO A 158 -5.75 15.59 8.13
CA PRO A 158 -5.89 16.98 7.67
C PRO A 158 -4.77 17.91 8.16
N GLU A 159 -4.11 17.58 9.26
CA GLU A 159 -2.99 18.37 9.82
C GLU A 159 -1.65 17.89 9.27
N ARG A 160 -1.57 16.64 8.82
CA ARG A 160 -0.36 16.01 8.29
C ARG A 160 -0.65 15.29 6.97
N PRO A 161 -0.68 16.00 5.85
CA PRO A 161 -1.18 15.48 4.58
C PRO A 161 -0.45 14.25 3.99
N THR A 162 0.71 13.90 4.53
CA THR A 162 1.45 12.68 4.15
C THR A 162 1.22 11.51 5.12
N TRP A 163 0.40 11.71 6.15
CA TRP A 163 0.10 10.70 7.16
C TRP A 163 -1.33 10.20 7.02
N HIS A 164 -1.52 8.92 7.29
CA HIS A 164 -2.85 8.35 7.40
C HIS A 164 -3.54 8.83 8.68
N ASP A 165 -4.78 9.28 8.53
CA ASP A 165 -5.66 9.54 9.67
C ASP A 165 -6.06 8.23 10.33
N ARG A 166 -5.88 8.13 11.64
CA ARG A 166 -6.08 6.90 12.41
C ARG A 166 -7.53 6.42 12.40
N GLU A 167 -8.49 7.35 12.51
CA GLU A 167 -9.91 7.00 12.53
C GLU A 167 -10.44 6.63 11.15
N LYS A 168 -10.01 7.36 10.10
CA LYS A 168 -10.35 7.04 8.73
C LYS A 168 -9.78 5.67 8.32
N LEU A 169 -8.53 5.41 8.70
CA LEU A 169 -7.89 4.13 8.44
C LEU A 169 -8.60 2.99 9.18
N ALA A 170 -8.94 3.18 10.46
CA ALA A 170 -9.66 2.17 11.23
C ALA A 170 -11.03 1.83 10.63
N ARG A 171 -11.78 2.84 10.16
CA ARG A 171 -13.05 2.62 9.44
C ARG A 171 -12.85 1.86 8.13
N ALA A 172 -11.85 2.25 7.34
CA ALA A 172 -11.52 1.56 6.11
C ALA A 172 -11.14 0.08 6.35
N PHE A 173 -10.41 -0.21 7.42
CA PHE A 173 -10.09 -1.60 7.80
C PHE A 173 -11.34 -2.42 8.16
N GLN A 174 -12.32 -1.83 8.83
CA GLN A 174 -13.59 -2.52 9.11
C GLN A 174 -14.33 -2.89 7.81
N GLU A 175 -14.35 -1.98 6.83
CA GLU A 175 -14.94 -2.25 5.52
C GLU A 175 -14.16 -3.33 4.75
N VAL A 176 -12.83 -3.28 4.79
CA VAL A 176 -11.98 -4.32 4.19
C VAL A 176 -12.26 -5.68 4.80
N LEU A 177 -12.30 -5.79 6.12
CA LEU A 177 -12.60 -7.06 6.79
C LEU A 177 -13.99 -7.60 6.42
N ALA A 178 -14.99 -6.73 6.32
CA ALA A 178 -16.32 -7.14 5.85
C ALA A 178 -16.29 -7.65 4.39
N ALA A 179 -15.52 -7.00 3.52
CA ALA A 179 -15.33 -7.44 2.13
C ALA A 179 -14.60 -8.79 2.05
N CYS A 180 -13.57 -9.01 2.88
CA CYS A 180 -12.87 -10.30 2.95
C CYS A 180 -13.83 -11.45 3.35
N HIS A 181 -14.62 -11.25 4.40
CA HIS A 181 -15.59 -12.28 4.84
C HIS A 181 -16.66 -12.59 3.79
N SER A 182 -17.04 -11.63 2.95
CA SER A 182 -18.02 -11.89 1.89
C SER A 182 -17.48 -12.72 0.73
N ARG A 183 -16.17 -12.76 0.53
CA ARG A 183 -15.50 -13.58 -0.49
C ARG A 183 -15.33 -15.05 -0.08
N GLN A 184 -15.36 -15.34 1.20
CA GLN A 184 -15.19 -16.69 1.77
C GLN A 184 -16.51 -17.50 1.79
N ARG A 185 -17.63 -16.91 1.40
CA ARG A 185 -18.95 -17.55 1.29
C ARG A 185 -19.29 -17.89 -0.14
#